data_b48d26c2c01c09d2c92bbe163a3bbbec
#
_entry.id   b48d26c2c01c09d2c92bbe163a3bbbec
#
_cell.length_a   1.000
_cell.length_b   1.000
_cell.length_c   1.000
_cell.angle_alpha   90.00
_cell.angle_beta   90.00
_cell.angle_gamma   90.00
#
_symmetry.space_group_name_H-M   'P 1'
#
loop_
_entity.id
_entity.type
_entity.pdbx_description
1 polymer ?
#
loop_
_entity_poly.entity_id
_entity_poly.type
_entity_poly.pdbx_seq_one_letter_code
_entity_poly.pdbx_strand_id
1 'polypeptide(L)'
;MNALKVRLSILSSLMALAAVIFVFSAEPATAQQRIRITEGQVAPTPIAIAEFTNLGGEISDAGRQIAEIISNDLLSSGLFDPIDSAAFIAPPKSPAIRPNFANWAPLGAKGLLVGSAEIDADGKLQVEFVLWDVITQRNITSGSGNASPDGLRQLAHKIADFVYEEFTGDSGYFDTQIVYVAESGTQSRRVKRLAIMDQDGHNHRYLTSGLDLVLTPRFSPQTHEIAYLNYFNDEPNVYIHDIRTGRSERLGSFPGMTFAPRFGPRGDKLIMSWAKNGLTDIYEMDLSTQAMNQLTKSASIDTSPSYSPDGRKIVFNSDRGGRQQLYVMNTDGSKVKRISFGDGRYATPVWSPRGDIIAFTKMTGGRFYIGVMNVDGSGERLLAEGFLVEAPTWAPNGRVLMYFKQEPFENDGTGGETALYRVDITGFNERRVITPSDASDPAWSPVR
;
A
#
# COMPACT_ATOMS: atom_id res chain seq x y z
N MET A 1 82.26 -14.08 22.01
CA MET A 1 80.90 -13.74 22.56
C MET A 1 80.54 -12.28 22.27
N ASN A 2 80.76 -11.76 21.07
CA ASN A 2 80.43 -10.35 20.71
C ASN A 2 80.28 -10.15 19.20
N ALA A 3 79.58 -11.08 18.52
CA ALA A 3 79.36 -10.94 17.07
C ALA A 3 77.89 -11.23 16.68
N LEU A 4 76.97 -11.37 17.69
CA LEU A 4 75.59 -11.76 17.42
C LEU A 4 74.55 -10.66 17.81
N LYS A 5 75.03 -9.49 18.25
CA LYS A 5 74.09 -8.36 18.69
C LYS A 5 73.98 -7.21 17.69
N VAL A 6 74.76 -7.22 16.57
CA VAL A 6 74.71 -6.11 15.60
C VAL A 6 73.84 -6.43 14.36
N ARG A 7 73.37 -7.67 14.18
CA ARG A 7 72.57 -8.04 12.99
C ARG A 7 71.05 -8.00 13.25
N LEU A 8 70.57 -7.65 14.46
CA LEU A 8 69.14 -7.61 14.76
C LEU A 8 68.57 -6.19 14.79
N SER A 9 69.39 -5.15 14.64
CA SER A 9 68.91 -3.75 14.66
C SER A 9 68.75 -3.13 13.25
N ILE A 10 69.13 -3.83 12.19
CA ILE A 10 68.98 -3.31 10.79
C ILE A 10 67.75 -3.87 10.08
N LEU A 11 67.15 -4.98 10.58
CA LEU A 11 65.91 -5.52 10.00
C LEU A 11 64.64 -4.94 10.56
N SER A 12 64.68 -4.16 11.63
CA SER A 12 63.48 -3.49 12.21
C SER A 12 63.26 -2.09 11.66
N SER A 13 64.19 -1.52 10.89
CA SER A 13 64.05 -0.16 10.31
C SER A 13 63.63 -0.14 8.85
N LEU A 14 63.46 -1.31 8.20
CA LEU A 14 63.00 -1.39 6.81
C LEU A 14 61.57 -1.90 6.64
N MET A 15 60.87 -2.18 7.74
CA MET A 15 59.44 -2.56 7.73
C MET A 15 58.48 -1.44 8.12
N ALA A 16 59.00 -0.23 8.37
CA ALA A 16 58.19 0.94 8.78
C ALA A 16 57.95 1.96 7.67
N LEU A 17 58.23 1.63 6.39
CA LEU A 17 58.07 2.59 5.29
C LEU A 17 57.27 2.03 4.10
N ALA A 18 56.29 1.19 4.34
CA ALA A 18 55.30 0.74 3.34
C ALA A 18 53.86 0.81 3.84
N ALA A 19 53.56 1.67 4.81
CA ALA A 19 52.21 2.12 5.10
C ALA A 19 51.91 3.39 4.29
N VAL A 20 51.92 3.30 2.97
CA VAL A 20 51.41 4.33 2.08
C VAL A 20 49.89 4.32 2.19
N ILE A 21 49.38 5.20 3.02
CA ILE A 21 48.24 6.11 2.86
C ILE A 21 47.42 5.80 1.58
N PHE A 22 46.47 4.86 1.71
CA PHE A 22 45.26 4.92 0.96
C PHE A 22 44.33 5.94 1.69
N VAL A 23 44.49 7.21 1.36
CA VAL A 23 43.45 8.21 1.58
C VAL A 23 42.35 7.84 0.59
N PHE A 24 41.43 7.02 1.02
CA PHE A 24 40.10 7.02 0.43
C PHE A 24 39.56 8.42 0.67
N SER A 25 39.53 9.26 -0.36
CA SER A 25 38.61 10.37 -0.46
C SER A 25 37.20 9.75 -0.55
N ALA A 26 36.62 9.43 0.61
CA ALA A 26 35.20 9.28 0.73
C ALA A 26 34.66 10.68 0.39
N GLU A 27 34.18 10.86 -0.82
CA GLU A 27 33.26 11.94 -1.10
C GLU A 27 32.17 11.84 -0.02
N PRO A 28 31.83 12.94 0.67
CA PRO A 28 30.72 12.92 1.59
C PRO A 28 29.51 12.51 0.75
N ALA A 29 29.01 11.29 0.96
CA ALA A 29 27.66 10.96 0.55
C ALA A 29 26.80 12.01 1.23
N THR A 30 26.31 12.99 0.47
CA THR A 30 25.29 13.91 0.92
C THR A 30 24.10 13.00 1.21
N ALA A 31 23.96 12.63 2.48
CA ALA A 31 22.75 11.98 2.96
C ALA A 31 21.63 12.94 2.63
N GLN A 32 20.90 12.64 1.57
CA GLN A 32 19.71 13.39 1.21
C GLN A 32 18.78 13.25 2.40
N GLN A 33 18.64 14.32 3.18
CA GLN A 33 17.83 14.32 4.37
C GLN A 33 16.38 14.16 3.92
N ARG A 34 15.87 12.91 3.96
CA ARG A 34 14.49 12.59 3.61
C ARG A 34 13.59 13.17 4.69
N ILE A 35 12.98 14.31 4.42
CA ILE A 35 11.99 14.92 5.29
C ILE A 35 10.69 14.15 5.05
N ARG A 36 10.29 13.31 6.02
CA ARG A 36 8.97 12.69 6.02
C ARG A 36 7.95 13.72 6.45
N ILE A 37 7.11 14.15 5.52
CA ILE A 37 5.96 15.00 5.81
C ILE A 37 4.82 14.09 6.22
N THR A 38 4.54 14.04 7.52
CA THR A 38 3.42 13.28 8.10
C THR A 38 2.28 14.19 8.56
N GLU A 39 2.49 15.50 8.53
CA GLU A 39 1.53 16.52 8.95
C GLU A 39 1.58 17.72 8.00
N GLY A 40 0.43 18.40 7.82
CA GLY A 40 0.32 19.59 6.98
C GLY A 40 0.10 19.30 5.49
N GLN A 41 -0.27 20.34 4.76
CA GLN A 41 -0.50 20.28 3.31
C GLN A 41 0.81 20.56 2.57
N VAL A 42 1.15 19.67 1.64
CA VAL A 42 2.30 19.84 0.73
C VAL A 42 1.81 20.50 -0.56
N ALA A 43 2.50 21.54 -1.03
CA ALA A 43 2.23 22.06 -2.35
C ALA A 43 2.61 21.00 -3.42
N PRO A 44 1.69 20.60 -4.30
CA PRO A 44 1.99 19.61 -5.33
C PRO A 44 3.14 20.06 -6.23
N THR A 45 3.96 19.11 -6.65
CA THR A 45 5.09 19.34 -7.55
C THR A 45 4.60 19.41 -9.00
N PRO A 46 4.75 20.56 -9.71
CA PRO A 46 4.41 20.64 -11.11
C PRO A 46 5.33 19.74 -11.95
N ILE A 47 4.73 18.86 -12.75
CA ILE A 47 5.45 17.91 -13.60
C ILE A 47 4.86 17.88 -15.01
N ALA A 48 5.73 17.88 -16.02
CA ALA A 48 5.33 17.70 -17.41
C ALA A 48 5.50 16.22 -17.81
N ILE A 49 4.45 15.63 -18.37
CA ILE A 49 4.46 14.26 -18.88
C ILE A 49 4.14 14.34 -20.37
N ALA A 50 5.18 14.21 -21.20
CA ALA A 50 4.99 14.21 -22.63
C ALA A 50 4.31 12.92 -23.10
N GLU A 51 3.43 13.01 -24.09
CA GLU A 51 2.89 11.83 -24.77
C GLU A 51 4.05 11.05 -25.41
N PHE A 52 4.07 9.72 -25.21
CA PHE A 52 5.16 8.89 -25.70
C PHE A 52 5.05 8.69 -27.20
N THR A 53 6.18 8.77 -27.90
CA THR A 53 6.26 8.66 -29.35
C THR A 53 6.61 7.22 -29.77
N ASN A 54 6.35 6.87 -31.03
CA ASN A 54 6.96 5.70 -31.66
C ASN A 54 8.43 5.99 -32.04
N LEU A 55 9.16 5.01 -32.56
CA LEU A 55 10.54 5.19 -33.03
C LEU A 55 10.66 6.21 -34.18
N GLY A 56 9.59 6.48 -34.93
CA GLY A 56 9.51 7.51 -35.97
C GLY A 56 9.32 8.93 -35.40
N GLY A 57 9.14 9.08 -34.10
CA GLY A 57 8.92 10.36 -33.42
C GLY A 57 7.49 10.89 -33.52
N GLU A 58 6.52 10.04 -33.88
CA GLU A 58 5.10 10.35 -33.88
C GLU A 58 4.42 9.82 -32.60
N ILE A 59 3.43 10.54 -32.07
CA ILE A 59 2.67 10.12 -30.91
C ILE A 59 1.87 8.87 -31.27
N SER A 60 2.09 7.78 -30.52
CA SER A 60 1.33 6.54 -30.67
C SER A 60 0.11 6.52 -29.75
N ASP A 61 -0.91 5.72 -30.08
CA ASP A 61 -2.07 5.54 -29.19
C ASP A 61 -1.67 4.92 -27.86
N ALA A 62 -0.76 3.95 -27.87
CA ALA A 62 -0.18 3.37 -26.66
C ALA A 62 0.56 4.44 -25.84
N GLY A 63 1.33 5.30 -26.52
CA GLY A 63 2.08 6.39 -25.88
C GLY A 63 1.19 7.42 -25.20
N ARG A 64 0.05 7.74 -25.81
CA ARG A 64 -0.95 8.64 -25.23
C ARG A 64 -1.59 8.03 -24.00
N GLN A 65 -2.00 6.76 -24.06
CA GLN A 65 -2.58 6.05 -22.93
C GLN A 65 -1.60 5.93 -21.76
N ILE A 66 -0.32 5.64 -22.02
CA ILE A 66 0.72 5.57 -20.98
C ILE A 66 0.84 6.92 -20.27
N ALA A 67 0.97 8.02 -21.02
CA ALA A 67 1.11 9.36 -20.45
C ALA A 67 -0.12 9.76 -19.61
N GLU A 68 -1.32 9.42 -20.06
CA GLU A 68 -2.58 9.67 -19.35
C GLU A 68 -2.63 8.89 -18.02
N ILE A 69 -2.30 7.59 -18.02
CA ILE A 69 -2.28 6.76 -16.81
C ILE A 69 -1.27 7.31 -15.80
N ILE A 70 -0.05 7.63 -16.25
CA ILE A 70 0.99 8.20 -15.38
C ILE A 70 0.53 9.54 -14.78
N SER A 71 -0.07 10.41 -15.60
CA SER A 71 -0.60 11.70 -15.14
C SER A 71 -1.67 11.52 -14.08
N ASN A 72 -2.62 10.61 -14.31
CA ASN A 72 -3.70 10.31 -13.37
C ASN A 72 -3.18 9.71 -12.05
N ASP A 73 -2.21 8.81 -12.10
CA ASP A 73 -1.57 8.23 -10.92
C ASP A 73 -0.91 9.31 -10.07
N LEU A 74 -0.04 10.10 -10.68
CA LEU A 74 0.69 11.16 -9.98
C LEU A 74 -0.26 12.22 -9.40
N LEU A 75 -1.24 12.70 -10.18
CA LEU A 75 -2.28 13.61 -9.71
C LEU A 75 -3.04 13.02 -8.53
N SER A 76 -3.36 11.74 -8.60
CA SER A 76 -4.13 11.03 -7.59
C SER A 76 -3.42 10.96 -6.24
N SER A 77 -2.09 11.01 -6.22
CA SER A 77 -1.30 11.02 -5.00
C SER A 77 -1.45 12.33 -4.19
N GLY A 78 -1.85 13.42 -4.85
CA GLY A 78 -1.89 14.76 -4.27
C GLY A 78 -0.52 15.41 -4.07
N LEU A 79 0.56 14.75 -4.48
CA LEU A 79 1.93 15.27 -4.37
C LEU A 79 2.46 15.86 -5.68
N PHE A 80 1.75 15.64 -6.77
CA PHE A 80 2.10 16.14 -8.10
C PHE A 80 0.94 16.90 -8.72
N ASP A 81 1.30 17.84 -9.57
CA ASP A 81 0.39 18.63 -10.42
C ASP A 81 0.84 18.48 -11.86
N PRO A 82 0.31 17.47 -12.60
CA PRO A 82 0.61 17.28 -14.01
C PRO A 82 0.15 18.48 -14.83
N ILE A 83 1.09 19.07 -15.57
CA ILE A 83 0.84 20.23 -16.43
C ILE A 83 0.08 19.78 -17.67
N ASP A 84 -0.97 20.53 -18.05
CA ASP A 84 -1.77 20.23 -19.23
C ASP A 84 -0.89 20.16 -20.50
N SER A 85 -0.97 19.05 -21.22
CA SER A 85 -0.20 18.81 -22.44
C SER A 85 -0.48 19.81 -23.56
N ALA A 86 -1.63 20.46 -23.54
CA ALA A 86 -1.97 21.55 -24.49
C ALA A 86 -1.06 22.78 -24.34
N ALA A 87 -0.39 22.93 -23.18
CA ALA A 87 0.57 23.99 -22.95
C ALA A 87 1.98 23.68 -23.48
N PHE A 88 2.24 22.47 -23.96
CA PHE A 88 3.58 22.04 -24.36
C PHE A 88 4.00 22.62 -25.71
N ILE A 89 5.14 23.27 -25.72
CA ILE A 89 5.76 23.81 -26.95
C ILE A 89 6.84 22.84 -27.41
N ALA A 90 6.65 22.19 -28.56
CA ALA A 90 7.60 21.28 -29.19
C ALA A 90 8.16 20.21 -28.23
N PRO A 91 7.33 19.26 -27.75
CA PRO A 91 7.79 18.18 -26.89
C PRO A 91 8.86 17.34 -27.61
N PRO A 92 9.81 16.73 -26.87
CA PRO A 92 10.84 15.87 -27.46
C PRO A 92 10.21 14.68 -28.20
N LYS A 93 10.73 14.40 -29.40
CA LYS A 93 10.25 13.30 -30.24
C LYS A 93 10.89 11.94 -29.92
N SER A 94 11.74 11.87 -28.91
CA SER A 94 12.39 10.62 -28.48
C SER A 94 13.02 10.84 -27.11
N PRO A 95 13.05 9.81 -26.22
CA PRO A 95 13.77 9.87 -24.97
C PRO A 95 15.29 10.04 -25.15
N ALA A 96 15.86 9.68 -26.31
CA ALA A 96 17.26 9.89 -26.63
C ALA A 96 17.63 11.36 -26.91
N ILE A 97 16.65 12.21 -27.15
CA ILE A 97 16.88 13.64 -27.50
C ILE A 97 16.81 14.46 -26.20
N ARG A 98 17.90 15.20 -25.93
CA ARG A 98 17.91 16.14 -24.79
C ARG A 98 16.86 17.24 -25.03
N PRO A 99 15.96 17.48 -24.05
CA PRO A 99 14.93 18.50 -24.17
C PRO A 99 15.50 19.93 -24.26
N ASN A 100 14.79 20.82 -24.94
CA ASN A 100 15.02 22.25 -24.81
C ASN A 100 14.32 22.75 -23.54
N PHE A 101 15.06 22.86 -22.44
CA PHE A 101 14.51 23.23 -21.12
C PHE A 101 13.88 24.63 -21.09
N ALA A 102 14.25 25.53 -22.02
CA ALA A 102 13.61 26.85 -22.14
C ALA A 102 12.10 26.78 -22.46
N ASN A 103 11.61 25.66 -22.99
CA ASN A 103 10.18 25.45 -23.24
C ASN A 103 9.41 25.03 -22.00
N TRP A 104 10.08 24.53 -20.96
CA TRP A 104 9.46 23.91 -19.77
C TRP A 104 9.55 24.79 -18.52
N ALA A 105 10.63 25.55 -18.37
CA ALA A 105 10.82 26.43 -17.24
C ALA A 105 9.71 27.49 -17.07
N PRO A 106 9.19 28.14 -18.16
CA PRO A 106 8.07 29.09 -18.04
C PRO A 106 6.76 28.45 -17.59
N LEU A 107 6.57 27.15 -17.81
CA LEU A 107 5.42 26.39 -17.33
C LEU A 107 5.51 26.03 -15.85
N GLY A 108 6.64 26.35 -15.21
CA GLY A 108 6.90 26.00 -13.82
C GLY A 108 7.23 24.52 -13.58
N ALA A 109 7.45 23.74 -14.63
CA ALA A 109 7.78 22.32 -14.53
C ALA A 109 9.05 22.12 -13.71
N LYS A 110 9.00 21.21 -12.73
CA LYS A 110 10.19 20.76 -11.98
C LYS A 110 10.73 19.45 -12.56
N GLY A 111 9.84 18.58 -13.02
CA GLY A 111 10.17 17.36 -13.72
C GLY A 111 9.61 17.34 -15.15
N LEU A 112 10.28 16.63 -16.03
CA LEU A 112 9.82 16.34 -17.40
C LEU A 112 10.04 14.87 -17.70
N LEU A 113 8.96 14.13 -17.90
CA LEU A 113 8.98 12.75 -18.36
C LEU A 113 8.81 12.71 -19.88
N VAL A 114 9.73 12.04 -20.56
CA VAL A 114 9.72 11.80 -22.01
C VAL A 114 9.87 10.32 -22.26
N GLY A 115 9.14 9.77 -23.20
CA GLY A 115 9.25 8.35 -23.51
C GLY A 115 8.93 8.01 -24.95
N SER A 116 9.20 6.74 -25.30
CA SER A 116 8.74 6.09 -26.51
C SER A 116 7.96 4.83 -26.19
N ALA A 117 6.96 4.53 -27.00
CA ALA A 117 6.13 3.34 -26.87
C ALA A 117 5.81 2.80 -28.27
N GLU A 118 6.22 1.56 -28.54
CA GLU A 118 6.04 0.91 -29.84
C GLU A 118 5.70 -0.57 -29.66
N ILE A 119 4.89 -1.11 -30.55
CA ILE A 119 4.65 -2.56 -30.64
C ILE A 119 5.67 -3.12 -31.63
N ASP A 120 6.55 -4.01 -31.16
CA ASP A 120 7.58 -4.66 -31.96
C ASP A 120 7.00 -5.70 -32.95
N ALA A 121 7.87 -6.29 -33.75
CA ALA A 121 7.49 -7.31 -34.76
C ALA A 121 6.92 -8.60 -34.12
N ASP A 122 7.20 -8.86 -32.85
CA ASP A 122 6.70 -10.00 -32.09
C ASP A 122 5.36 -9.68 -31.38
N GLY A 123 4.83 -8.49 -31.59
CA GLY A 123 3.58 -8.02 -30.99
C GLY A 123 3.70 -7.60 -29.53
N LYS A 124 4.92 -7.36 -29.03
CA LYS A 124 5.17 -6.87 -27.65
C LYS A 124 5.27 -5.35 -27.65
N LEU A 125 4.69 -4.75 -26.62
CA LEU A 125 4.87 -3.34 -26.33
C LEU A 125 6.29 -3.11 -25.74
N GLN A 126 7.09 -2.31 -26.40
CA GLN A 126 8.39 -1.82 -25.92
C GLN A 126 8.23 -0.38 -25.48
N VAL A 127 8.70 -0.06 -24.27
CA VAL A 127 8.63 1.30 -23.72
C VAL A 127 10.01 1.69 -23.19
N GLU A 128 10.43 2.91 -23.55
CA GLU A 128 11.61 3.56 -22.97
C GLU A 128 11.19 4.92 -22.42
N PHE A 129 11.80 5.35 -21.33
CA PHE A 129 11.54 6.66 -20.75
C PHE A 129 12.79 7.28 -20.12
N VAL A 130 12.78 8.60 -20.03
CA VAL A 130 13.76 9.42 -19.34
C VAL A 130 13.03 10.48 -18.53
N LEU A 131 13.36 10.59 -17.26
CA LEU A 131 12.89 11.64 -16.36
C LEU A 131 13.98 12.69 -16.20
N TRP A 132 13.66 13.93 -16.50
CA TRP A 132 14.56 15.06 -16.40
C TRP A 132 14.19 15.98 -15.25
N ASP A 133 15.19 16.48 -14.55
CA ASP A 133 15.06 17.66 -13.69
C ASP A 133 15.17 18.91 -14.57
N VAL A 134 14.09 19.68 -14.64
CA VAL A 134 14.03 20.89 -15.50
C VAL A 134 14.88 22.01 -14.96
N ILE A 135 15.08 22.08 -13.64
CA ILE A 135 15.84 23.15 -12.96
C ILE A 135 17.34 22.93 -13.16
N THR A 136 17.82 21.74 -12.83
CA THR A 136 19.24 21.37 -12.96
C THR A 136 19.62 20.91 -14.37
N GLN A 137 18.62 20.66 -15.23
CA GLN A 137 18.76 20.19 -16.62
C GLN A 137 19.53 18.84 -16.71
N ARG A 138 19.36 17.98 -15.73
CA ARG A 138 20.01 16.67 -15.64
C ARG A 138 18.99 15.56 -15.78
N ASN A 139 19.45 14.42 -16.31
CA ASN A 139 18.70 13.19 -16.23
C ASN A 139 18.66 12.74 -14.76
N ILE A 140 17.44 12.52 -14.21
CA ILE A 140 17.23 11.96 -12.87
C ILE A 140 17.33 10.45 -12.95
N THR A 141 16.53 9.84 -13.82
CA THR A 141 16.47 8.40 -14.04
C THR A 141 15.98 8.09 -15.45
N SER A 142 16.27 6.90 -15.92
CA SER A 142 15.78 6.37 -17.19
C SER A 142 15.54 4.88 -17.07
N GLY A 143 14.66 4.36 -17.87
CA GLY A 143 14.34 2.94 -17.87
C GLY A 143 13.71 2.48 -19.16
N SER A 144 13.64 1.17 -19.29
CA SER A 144 12.93 0.49 -20.37
C SER A 144 12.15 -0.69 -19.84
N GLY A 145 11.09 -1.05 -20.51
CA GLY A 145 10.27 -2.20 -20.17
C GLY A 145 9.59 -2.77 -21.40
N ASN A 146 9.20 -4.05 -21.30
CA ASN A 146 8.38 -4.69 -22.32
C ASN A 146 7.21 -5.42 -21.66
N ALA A 147 6.10 -5.48 -22.36
CA ALA A 147 4.89 -6.18 -21.92
C ALA A 147 4.12 -6.72 -23.13
N SER A 148 3.16 -7.60 -22.88
CA SER A 148 2.09 -7.80 -23.86
C SER A 148 1.27 -6.51 -23.98
N PRO A 149 0.53 -6.28 -25.07
CA PRO A 149 -0.35 -5.11 -25.18
C PRO A 149 -1.31 -4.95 -23.99
N ASP A 150 -1.82 -6.04 -23.44
CA ASP A 150 -2.68 -6.05 -22.27
C ASP A 150 -1.96 -5.59 -20.98
N GLY A 151 -0.63 -5.65 -20.95
CA GLY A 151 0.21 -5.19 -19.84
C GLY A 151 0.54 -3.69 -19.85
N LEU A 152 0.01 -2.91 -20.81
CA LEU A 152 0.28 -1.49 -20.96
C LEU A 152 0.01 -0.70 -19.66
N ARG A 153 -1.14 -0.93 -19.04
CA ARG A 153 -1.50 -0.24 -17.79
C ARG A 153 -0.52 -0.54 -16.66
N GLN A 154 -0.17 -1.81 -16.49
CA GLN A 154 0.80 -2.21 -15.47
C GLN A 154 2.16 -1.53 -15.69
N LEU A 155 2.62 -1.45 -16.93
CA LEU A 155 3.88 -0.79 -17.26
C LEU A 155 3.81 0.73 -16.98
N ALA A 156 2.69 1.38 -17.30
CA ALA A 156 2.47 2.79 -17.00
C ALA A 156 2.48 3.04 -15.47
N HIS A 157 1.80 2.22 -14.67
CA HIS A 157 1.83 2.30 -13.21
C HIS A 157 3.25 2.15 -12.65
N LYS A 158 4.05 1.22 -13.18
CA LYS A 158 5.47 1.07 -12.79
C LYS A 158 6.30 2.31 -13.10
N ILE A 159 6.08 2.94 -14.25
CA ILE A 159 6.76 4.19 -14.59
C ILE A 159 6.33 5.31 -13.63
N ALA A 160 5.04 5.39 -13.30
CA ALA A 160 4.54 6.34 -12.31
C ALA A 160 5.19 6.09 -10.92
N ASP A 161 5.37 4.82 -10.52
CA ASP A 161 6.06 4.45 -9.28
C ASP A 161 7.51 4.94 -9.27
N PHE A 162 8.26 4.78 -10.37
CA PHE A 162 9.62 5.32 -10.49
C PHE A 162 9.64 6.85 -10.37
N VAL A 163 8.75 7.55 -11.07
CA VAL A 163 8.65 9.01 -10.97
C VAL A 163 8.32 9.45 -9.55
N TYR A 164 7.38 8.77 -8.91
CA TYR A 164 6.98 9.05 -7.54
C TYR A 164 8.16 8.88 -6.56
N GLU A 165 8.89 7.77 -6.66
CA GLU A 165 10.02 7.46 -5.78
C GLU A 165 11.16 8.48 -5.93
N GLU A 166 11.50 8.87 -7.15
CA GLU A 166 12.57 9.84 -7.41
C GLU A 166 12.29 11.23 -6.80
N PHE A 167 11.04 11.67 -6.80
CA PHE A 167 10.69 12.97 -6.24
C PHE A 167 10.38 12.95 -4.75
N THR A 168 9.83 11.84 -4.23
CA THR A 168 9.37 11.77 -2.83
C THR A 168 10.34 11.02 -1.93
N GLY A 169 11.15 10.13 -2.49
CA GLY A 169 12.00 9.18 -1.77
C GLY A 169 11.22 8.06 -1.06
N ASP A 170 9.90 8.01 -1.20
CA ASP A 170 9.05 6.91 -0.77
C ASP A 170 8.78 6.00 -1.97
N SER A 171 8.68 4.69 -1.76
CA SER A 171 8.33 3.74 -2.84
C SER A 171 6.98 4.08 -3.44
N GLY A 172 6.82 3.83 -4.72
CA GLY A 172 5.54 3.95 -5.40
C GLY A 172 4.52 2.92 -4.89
N TYR A 173 3.25 3.07 -5.30
CA TYR A 173 2.15 2.18 -4.92
C TYR A 173 1.09 2.05 -6.01
N PHE A 174 1.39 2.53 -7.23
CA PHE A 174 0.41 2.55 -8.32
C PHE A 174 0.29 1.18 -8.99
N ASP A 175 1.37 0.38 -9.10
CA ASP A 175 1.28 -0.99 -9.60
C ASP A 175 0.76 -1.95 -8.51
N THR A 176 -0.47 -1.68 -8.05
CA THR A 176 -1.15 -2.46 -7.00
C THR A 176 -2.61 -2.71 -7.35
N GLN A 177 -3.23 -3.61 -6.59
CA GLN A 177 -4.64 -3.97 -6.72
C GLN A 177 -5.39 -3.76 -5.41
N ILE A 178 -6.70 -3.62 -5.53
CA ILE A 178 -7.64 -3.55 -4.41
C ILE A 178 -8.58 -4.74 -4.53
N VAL A 179 -8.64 -5.58 -3.49
CA VAL A 179 -9.74 -6.52 -3.31
C VAL A 179 -10.73 -5.89 -2.33
N TYR A 180 -12.01 -6.07 -2.59
CA TYR A 180 -13.06 -5.50 -1.76
C TYR A 180 -14.34 -6.32 -1.85
N VAL A 181 -15.30 -6.02 -0.99
CA VAL A 181 -16.65 -6.57 -1.05
C VAL A 181 -17.53 -5.64 -1.89
N ALA A 182 -17.86 -6.06 -3.09
CA ALA A 182 -18.83 -5.39 -3.96
C ALA A 182 -20.24 -5.74 -3.50
N GLU A 183 -21.08 -4.73 -3.26
CA GLU A 183 -22.42 -4.88 -2.75
C GLU A 183 -23.46 -4.42 -3.76
N SER A 184 -24.54 -5.16 -3.90
CA SER A 184 -25.64 -4.83 -4.81
C SER A 184 -26.97 -5.32 -4.26
N GLY A 185 -28.08 -4.83 -4.82
CA GLY A 185 -29.42 -5.18 -4.37
C GLY A 185 -29.94 -4.26 -3.26
N THR A 186 -31.17 -4.51 -2.81
CA THR A 186 -31.82 -3.73 -1.75
C THR A 186 -31.27 -4.12 -0.37
N GLN A 187 -31.47 -3.29 0.63
CA GLN A 187 -31.04 -3.54 2.00
C GLN A 187 -31.46 -4.93 2.53
N SER A 188 -32.69 -5.35 2.23
CA SER A 188 -33.24 -6.66 2.66
C SER A 188 -32.74 -7.86 1.84
N ARG A 189 -32.10 -7.62 0.68
CA ARG A 189 -31.58 -8.63 -0.24
C ARG A 189 -30.23 -8.23 -0.80
N ARG A 190 -29.35 -7.84 0.10
CA ARG A 190 -27.97 -7.42 -0.26
C ARG A 190 -27.16 -8.62 -0.72
N VAL A 191 -26.65 -8.55 -1.93
CA VAL A 191 -25.70 -9.55 -2.48
C VAL A 191 -24.29 -9.00 -2.32
N LYS A 192 -23.42 -9.78 -1.70
CA LYS A 192 -22.02 -9.44 -1.48
C LYS A 192 -21.11 -10.38 -2.29
N ARG A 193 -20.18 -9.80 -3.05
CA ARG A 193 -19.21 -10.53 -3.87
C ARG A 193 -17.81 -10.03 -3.59
N LEU A 194 -16.83 -10.90 -3.60
CA LEU A 194 -15.46 -10.44 -3.72
C LEU A 194 -15.24 -9.91 -5.12
N ALA A 195 -14.64 -8.74 -5.21
CA ALA A 195 -14.21 -8.11 -6.44
C ALA A 195 -12.77 -7.64 -6.32
N ILE A 196 -12.06 -7.58 -7.44
CA ILE A 196 -10.70 -7.07 -7.54
C ILE A 196 -10.62 -6.06 -8.67
N MET A 197 -9.80 -5.03 -8.51
CA MET A 197 -9.52 -4.00 -9.52
C MET A 197 -8.11 -3.46 -9.31
N ASP A 198 -7.57 -2.75 -10.29
CA ASP A 198 -6.36 -1.94 -10.09
C ASP A 198 -6.67 -0.78 -9.12
N GLN A 199 -5.66 -0.20 -8.49
CA GLN A 199 -5.85 0.82 -7.45
C GLN A 199 -6.60 2.07 -7.95
N ASP A 200 -6.66 2.29 -9.25
CA ASP A 200 -7.35 3.40 -9.92
C ASP A 200 -8.78 3.05 -10.39
N GLY A 201 -9.27 1.85 -10.08
CA GLY A 201 -10.62 1.36 -10.41
C GLY A 201 -10.75 0.60 -11.72
N HIS A 202 -9.68 0.50 -12.53
CA HIS A 202 -9.71 -0.25 -13.78
C HIS A 202 -9.55 -1.76 -13.56
N ASN A 203 -9.75 -2.53 -14.64
CA ASN A 203 -9.62 -4.00 -14.64
C ASN A 203 -10.48 -4.71 -13.58
N HIS A 204 -11.64 -4.11 -13.28
CA HIS A 204 -12.58 -4.67 -12.32
C HIS A 204 -13.10 -6.05 -12.77
N ARG A 205 -13.11 -7.00 -11.84
CA ARG A 205 -13.75 -8.31 -12.03
C ARG A 205 -14.21 -8.90 -10.69
N TYR A 206 -15.29 -9.68 -10.74
CA TYR A 206 -15.75 -10.45 -9.59
C TYR A 206 -14.91 -11.71 -9.40
N LEU A 207 -14.61 -12.06 -8.15
CA LEU A 207 -13.90 -13.28 -7.77
C LEU A 207 -14.87 -14.37 -7.27
N THR A 208 -16.08 -13.97 -6.80
CA THR A 208 -17.10 -14.90 -6.32
C THR A 208 -18.47 -14.62 -6.98
N SER A 209 -19.35 -15.63 -6.98
CA SER A 209 -20.66 -15.55 -7.62
C SER A 209 -21.68 -14.68 -6.88
N GLY A 210 -21.54 -14.54 -5.55
CA GLY A 210 -22.52 -13.86 -4.68
C GLY A 210 -23.64 -14.79 -4.20
N LEU A 211 -23.47 -16.10 -4.30
CA LEU A 211 -24.41 -17.08 -3.72
C LEU A 211 -24.27 -17.12 -2.21
N ASP A 212 -23.08 -16.98 -1.70
CA ASP A 212 -22.76 -16.95 -0.28
C ASP A 212 -22.39 -15.55 0.18
N LEU A 213 -22.60 -15.26 1.46
CA LEU A 213 -22.12 -14.03 2.09
C LEU A 213 -20.58 -14.11 2.22
N VAL A 214 -19.89 -13.14 1.64
CA VAL A 214 -18.42 -13.01 1.74
C VAL A 214 -18.04 -11.72 2.43
N LEU A 215 -16.99 -11.75 3.27
CA LEU A 215 -16.54 -10.61 4.10
C LEU A 215 -15.02 -10.60 4.24
N THR A 216 -14.50 -9.46 4.60
CA THR A 216 -13.14 -9.21 5.10
C THR A 216 -12.01 -9.84 4.28
N PRO A 217 -11.95 -9.61 2.95
CA PRO A 217 -10.84 -10.11 2.15
C PRO A 217 -9.51 -9.48 2.58
N ARG A 218 -8.40 -10.25 2.51
CA ARG A 218 -7.05 -9.78 2.80
C ARG A 218 -6.04 -10.45 1.89
N PHE A 219 -5.16 -9.66 1.27
CA PHE A 219 -4.07 -10.19 0.46
C PHE A 219 -3.02 -10.89 1.30
N SER A 220 -2.45 -11.94 0.75
CA SER A 220 -1.17 -12.48 1.18
C SER A 220 -0.05 -11.49 0.85
N PRO A 221 0.90 -11.25 1.75
CA PRO A 221 2.05 -10.38 1.46
C PRO A 221 3.09 -11.03 0.54
N GLN A 222 3.01 -12.34 0.27
CA GLN A 222 4.03 -13.12 -0.42
C GLN A 222 3.52 -13.84 -1.67
N THR A 223 2.20 -14.10 -1.75
CA THR A 223 1.60 -14.91 -2.82
C THR A 223 0.45 -14.16 -3.50
N HIS A 224 -0.07 -14.71 -4.59
CA HIS A 224 -1.26 -14.18 -5.27
C HIS A 224 -2.57 -14.68 -4.64
N GLU A 225 -2.60 -14.76 -3.32
CA GLU A 225 -3.72 -15.32 -2.57
C GLU A 225 -4.46 -14.27 -1.76
N ILE A 226 -5.75 -14.51 -1.58
CA ILE A 226 -6.65 -13.70 -0.76
C ILE A 226 -7.30 -14.61 0.27
N ALA A 227 -7.11 -14.33 1.56
CA ALA A 227 -7.89 -14.94 2.62
C ALA A 227 -9.20 -14.14 2.81
N TYR A 228 -10.31 -14.83 3.02
CA TYR A 228 -11.60 -14.20 3.25
C TYR A 228 -12.55 -15.10 4.04
N LEU A 229 -13.59 -14.52 4.61
CA LEU A 229 -14.70 -15.25 5.20
C LEU A 229 -15.78 -15.50 4.15
N ASN A 230 -16.31 -16.74 4.16
CA ASN A 230 -17.48 -17.14 3.41
C ASN A 230 -18.45 -17.85 4.36
N TYR A 231 -19.71 -17.44 4.34
CA TYR A 231 -20.79 -18.06 5.12
C TYR A 231 -21.48 -19.09 4.23
N PHE A 232 -21.01 -20.33 4.30
CA PHE A 232 -21.63 -21.45 3.62
C PHE A 232 -22.60 -22.16 4.57
N ASN A 233 -23.88 -22.26 4.22
CA ASN A 233 -24.96 -22.77 5.07
C ASN A 233 -25.02 -22.06 6.44
N ASP A 234 -24.90 -20.73 6.44
CA ASP A 234 -24.89 -19.87 7.62
C ASP A 234 -23.74 -20.12 8.61
N GLU A 235 -22.75 -20.95 8.24
CA GLU A 235 -21.54 -21.18 9.01
C GLU A 235 -20.36 -20.39 8.44
N PRO A 236 -19.61 -19.63 9.30
CA PRO A 236 -18.42 -18.93 8.86
C PRO A 236 -17.29 -19.91 8.59
N ASN A 237 -16.71 -19.79 7.40
CA ASN A 237 -15.56 -20.56 6.98
C ASN A 237 -14.48 -19.64 6.46
N VAL A 238 -13.22 -19.95 6.71
CA VAL A 238 -12.07 -19.26 6.13
C VAL A 238 -11.67 -19.94 4.82
N TYR A 239 -11.58 -19.14 3.77
CA TYR A 239 -11.14 -19.57 2.45
C TYR A 239 -9.88 -18.83 2.03
N ILE A 240 -9.07 -19.49 1.21
CA ILE A 240 -8.01 -18.85 0.41
C ILE A 240 -8.40 -18.96 -1.05
N HIS A 241 -8.35 -17.83 -1.75
CA HIS A 241 -8.57 -17.72 -3.19
C HIS A 241 -7.27 -17.38 -3.90
N ASP A 242 -6.82 -18.21 -4.83
CA ASP A 242 -5.69 -17.91 -5.72
C ASP A 242 -6.19 -17.10 -6.93
N ILE A 243 -5.72 -15.86 -7.05
CA ILE A 243 -6.15 -14.89 -8.07
C ILE A 243 -5.78 -15.35 -9.49
N ARG A 244 -4.68 -16.10 -9.65
CA ARG A 244 -4.17 -16.56 -10.95
C ARG A 244 -4.97 -17.74 -11.50
N THR A 245 -5.30 -18.67 -10.61
CA THR A 245 -6.00 -19.91 -11.01
C THR A 245 -7.51 -19.79 -10.87
N GLY A 246 -8.01 -18.80 -10.11
CA GLY A 246 -9.42 -18.64 -9.78
C GLY A 246 -9.97 -19.71 -8.82
N ARG A 247 -9.10 -20.51 -8.20
CA ARG A 247 -9.51 -21.58 -7.26
C ARG A 247 -9.64 -21.03 -5.85
N SER A 248 -10.69 -21.48 -5.15
CA SER A 248 -10.87 -21.23 -3.72
C SER A 248 -10.75 -22.53 -2.94
N GLU A 249 -9.97 -22.52 -1.88
CA GLU A 249 -9.81 -23.64 -0.96
C GLU A 249 -10.33 -23.26 0.42
N ARG A 250 -11.11 -24.14 1.04
CA ARG A 250 -11.58 -23.97 2.41
C ARG A 250 -10.50 -24.47 3.38
N LEU A 251 -9.96 -23.56 4.20
CA LEU A 251 -8.97 -23.93 5.23
C LEU A 251 -9.58 -24.62 6.45
N GLY A 252 -10.82 -24.29 6.79
CA GLY A 252 -11.50 -24.91 7.92
C GLY A 252 -12.84 -24.27 8.21
N SER A 253 -13.65 -25.00 9.01
CA SER A 253 -14.88 -24.49 9.61
C SER A 253 -14.58 -24.09 11.06
N PHE A 254 -15.01 -22.89 11.42
CA PHE A 254 -14.81 -22.33 12.76
C PHE A 254 -16.18 -22.01 13.35
N PRO A 255 -16.86 -23.03 13.95
CA PRO A 255 -18.20 -22.84 14.50
C PRO A 255 -18.21 -21.71 15.52
N GLY A 256 -19.19 -20.85 15.45
CA GLY A 256 -19.26 -19.62 16.18
C GLY A 256 -19.00 -18.43 15.27
N MET A 257 -18.50 -17.33 15.81
CA MET A 257 -18.24 -16.11 15.05
C MET A 257 -16.73 -15.96 14.83
N THR A 258 -16.32 -15.94 13.57
CA THR A 258 -14.91 -15.72 13.18
C THR A 258 -14.81 -14.40 12.46
N PHE A 259 -13.74 -13.62 12.72
CA PHE A 259 -13.56 -12.30 12.13
C PHE A 259 -12.17 -12.12 11.55
N ALA A 260 -12.10 -11.42 10.42
CA ALA A 260 -10.95 -10.76 9.85
C ALA A 260 -9.68 -11.62 9.82
N PRO A 261 -9.64 -12.75 9.05
CA PRO A 261 -8.41 -13.49 8.88
C PRO A 261 -7.37 -12.59 8.19
N ARG A 262 -6.14 -12.56 8.72
CA ARG A 262 -5.01 -11.82 8.14
C ARG A 262 -3.79 -12.70 8.06
N PHE A 263 -3.07 -12.60 6.95
CA PHE A 263 -1.78 -13.27 6.82
C PHE A 263 -0.73 -12.68 7.76
N GLY A 264 0.16 -13.54 8.24
CA GLY A 264 1.43 -13.11 8.80
C GLY A 264 2.36 -12.55 7.72
N PRO A 265 3.39 -11.77 8.09
CA PRO A 265 4.24 -11.07 7.11
C PRO A 265 5.04 -12.01 6.19
N ARG A 266 5.21 -13.30 6.55
CA ARG A 266 5.82 -14.31 5.69
C ARG A 266 4.84 -15.11 4.84
N GLY A 267 3.53 -14.87 5.01
CA GLY A 267 2.50 -15.59 4.28
C GLY A 267 2.29 -17.05 4.71
N ASP A 268 2.98 -17.52 5.74
CA ASP A 268 2.97 -18.90 6.23
C ASP A 268 1.90 -19.16 7.32
N LYS A 269 1.29 -18.10 7.82
CA LYS A 269 0.32 -18.12 8.92
C LYS A 269 -0.87 -17.22 8.66
N LEU A 270 -1.99 -17.55 9.27
CA LEU A 270 -3.15 -16.67 9.43
C LEU A 270 -3.37 -16.34 10.90
N ILE A 271 -3.77 -15.11 11.18
CA ILE A 271 -4.25 -14.68 12.49
C ILE A 271 -5.71 -14.25 12.35
N MET A 272 -6.55 -14.64 13.31
CA MET A 272 -7.98 -14.34 13.29
C MET A 272 -8.56 -14.24 14.69
N SER A 273 -9.74 -13.66 14.79
CA SER A 273 -10.55 -13.72 16.01
C SER A 273 -11.54 -14.88 15.88
N TRP A 274 -11.66 -15.68 16.91
CA TRP A 274 -12.61 -16.80 16.95
C TRP A 274 -13.40 -16.81 18.23
N ALA A 275 -14.72 -16.71 18.11
CA ALA A 275 -15.65 -16.86 19.22
C ALA A 275 -15.96 -18.33 19.46
N LYS A 276 -15.38 -18.88 20.51
CA LYS A 276 -15.56 -20.28 20.92
C LYS A 276 -16.06 -20.34 22.37
N ASN A 277 -17.14 -21.11 22.60
CA ASN A 277 -17.73 -21.28 23.95
C ASN A 277 -18.11 -19.95 24.63
N GLY A 278 -18.57 -18.96 23.86
CA GLY A 278 -18.97 -17.64 24.39
C GLY A 278 -17.82 -16.67 24.68
N LEU A 279 -16.56 -17.07 24.42
CA LEU A 279 -15.36 -16.23 24.53
C LEU A 279 -14.80 -15.93 23.14
N THR A 280 -14.36 -14.70 22.92
CA THR A 280 -13.74 -14.29 21.65
C THR A 280 -12.27 -13.99 21.88
N ASP A 281 -11.41 -14.84 21.36
CA ASP A 281 -9.96 -14.75 21.49
C ASP A 281 -9.26 -14.69 20.14
N ILE A 282 -7.99 -14.31 20.18
CA ILE A 282 -7.09 -14.28 19.02
C ILE A 282 -6.43 -15.66 18.85
N TYR A 283 -6.52 -16.19 17.64
CA TYR A 283 -5.91 -17.45 17.25
C TYR A 283 -4.96 -17.25 16.07
N GLU A 284 -3.89 -18.00 16.05
CA GLU A 284 -2.95 -18.14 14.93
C GLU A 284 -3.09 -19.54 14.33
N MET A 285 -3.16 -19.63 13.01
CA MET A 285 -3.13 -20.88 12.25
C MET A 285 -1.85 -20.97 11.44
N ASP A 286 -1.13 -22.07 11.53
CA ASP A 286 -0.08 -22.43 10.58
C ASP A 286 -0.72 -23.00 9.31
N LEU A 287 -0.43 -22.42 8.14
CA LEU A 287 -1.09 -22.79 6.89
C LEU A 287 -0.66 -24.15 6.35
N SER A 288 0.55 -24.59 6.68
CA SER A 288 1.07 -25.89 6.19
C SER A 288 0.52 -27.07 6.97
N THR A 289 0.33 -26.91 8.28
CA THR A 289 -0.11 -27.97 9.20
C THR A 289 -1.56 -27.82 9.62
N GLN A 290 -2.17 -26.65 9.39
CA GLN A 290 -3.49 -26.23 9.87
C GLN A 290 -3.60 -26.26 11.41
N ALA A 291 -2.48 -26.29 12.11
CA ALA A 291 -2.44 -26.26 13.57
C ALA A 291 -2.87 -24.89 14.10
N MET A 292 -3.78 -24.89 15.08
CA MET A 292 -4.31 -23.69 15.71
C MET A 292 -3.62 -23.44 17.06
N ASN A 293 -3.17 -22.20 17.25
CA ASN A 293 -2.59 -21.74 18.52
C ASN A 293 -3.42 -20.58 19.08
N GLN A 294 -3.93 -20.71 20.30
CA GLN A 294 -4.66 -19.65 20.99
C GLN A 294 -3.68 -18.68 21.65
N LEU A 295 -3.69 -17.41 21.19
CA LEU A 295 -2.76 -16.37 21.65
C LEU A 295 -3.31 -15.56 22.85
N THR A 296 -4.62 -15.35 22.91
CA THR A 296 -5.26 -14.69 24.07
C THR A 296 -6.18 -15.67 24.79
N LYS A 297 -6.27 -15.53 26.13
CA LYS A 297 -7.12 -16.35 26.98
C LYS A 297 -7.68 -15.46 28.09
N SER A 298 -8.73 -14.72 27.77
CA SER A 298 -9.34 -13.78 28.71
C SER A 298 -10.85 -13.89 28.66
N ALA A 299 -11.53 -13.33 29.66
CA ALA A 299 -12.99 -13.18 29.64
C ALA A 299 -13.45 -12.01 28.76
N SER A 300 -12.52 -11.34 28.08
CA SER A 300 -12.75 -10.17 27.26
C SER A 300 -12.96 -10.56 25.81
N ILE A 301 -13.54 -9.64 25.03
CA ILE A 301 -13.71 -9.78 23.59
C ILE A 301 -12.44 -9.23 22.90
N ASP A 302 -11.56 -10.12 22.46
CA ASP A 302 -10.34 -9.80 21.73
C ASP A 302 -10.53 -10.01 20.23
N THR A 303 -10.44 -8.91 19.42
CA THR A 303 -10.78 -8.99 18.00
C THR A 303 -9.82 -8.18 17.10
N SER A 304 -9.95 -8.41 15.78
CA SER A 304 -9.28 -7.66 14.71
C SER A 304 -7.76 -7.60 14.84
N PRO A 305 -7.06 -8.73 14.97
CA PRO A 305 -5.62 -8.74 15.10
C PRO A 305 -4.91 -8.33 13.80
N SER A 306 -3.76 -7.66 13.95
CA SER A 306 -2.86 -7.33 12.84
C SER A 306 -1.41 -7.45 13.30
N TYR A 307 -0.58 -8.17 12.52
CA TYR A 307 0.85 -8.28 12.77
C TYR A 307 1.58 -6.97 12.49
N SER A 308 2.66 -6.72 13.25
CA SER A 308 3.70 -5.79 12.83
C SER A 308 4.44 -6.34 11.60
N PRO A 309 4.97 -5.48 10.70
CA PRO A 309 5.63 -5.95 9.48
C PRO A 309 6.88 -6.80 9.72
N ASP A 310 7.53 -6.66 10.88
CA ASP A 310 8.65 -7.50 11.31
C ASP A 310 8.23 -8.85 11.92
N GLY A 311 6.92 -9.08 12.08
CA GLY A 311 6.35 -10.31 12.65
C GLY A 311 6.60 -10.53 14.14
N ARG A 312 6.98 -9.48 14.90
CA ARG A 312 7.31 -9.61 16.33
C ARG A 312 6.18 -9.22 17.27
N LYS A 313 5.23 -8.45 16.79
CA LYS A 313 4.12 -7.89 17.57
C LYS A 313 2.80 -8.12 16.87
N ILE A 314 1.73 -8.06 17.65
CA ILE A 314 0.35 -8.07 17.19
C ILE A 314 -0.36 -6.91 17.86
N VAL A 315 -1.06 -6.09 17.07
CA VAL A 315 -2.03 -5.11 17.56
C VAL A 315 -3.43 -5.71 17.42
N PHE A 316 -4.31 -5.46 18.38
CA PHE A 316 -5.68 -5.94 18.40
C PHE A 316 -6.57 -5.02 19.25
N ASN A 317 -7.87 -5.11 19.13
CA ASN A 317 -8.77 -4.43 20.04
C ASN A 317 -9.37 -5.39 21.08
N SER A 318 -9.59 -4.86 22.28
CA SER A 318 -10.08 -5.61 23.43
C SER A 318 -10.92 -4.71 24.34
N ASP A 319 -11.92 -5.28 24.97
CA ASP A 319 -12.74 -4.61 25.99
C ASP A 319 -12.30 -4.88 27.44
N ARG A 320 -11.14 -5.52 27.64
CA ARG A 320 -10.57 -5.87 28.96
C ARG A 320 -10.42 -4.69 29.92
N GLY A 321 -10.39 -3.48 29.42
CA GLY A 321 -10.38 -2.23 30.21
C GLY A 321 -11.76 -1.59 30.38
N GLY A 322 -12.86 -2.33 30.12
CA GLY A 322 -14.26 -1.86 30.22
C GLY A 322 -14.84 -1.30 28.93
N ARG A 323 -14.01 -0.80 28.02
CA ARG A 323 -14.40 -0.33 26.67
C ARG A 323 -13.41 -0.88 25.65
N GLN A 324 -13.86 -1.03 24.41
CA GLN A 324 -12.98 -1.42 23.31
C GLN A 324 -11.83 -0.41 23.13
N GLN A 325 -10.61 -0.89 23.30
CA GLN A 325 -9.37 -0.14 23.19
C GLN A 325 -8.33 -0.96 22.42
N LEU A 326 -7.27 -0.31 21.95
CA LEU A 326 -6.18 -0.98 21.24
C LEU A 326 -5.12 -1.47 22.22
N TYR A 327 -4.66 -2.68 21.96
CA TYR A 327 -3.62 -3.36 22.71
C TYR A 327 -2.55 -3.90 21.77
N VAL A 328 -1.32 -3.96 22.24
CA VAL A 328 -0.19 -4.61 21.55
C VAL A 328 0.33 -5.73 22.43
N MET A 329 0.67 -6.86 21.81
CA MET A 329 1.30 -8.01 22.46
C MET A 329 2.46 -8.55 21.62
N ASN A 330 3.28 -9.43 22.21
CA ASN A 330 4.21 -10.25 21.44
C ASN A 330 3.44 -11.31 20.64
N THR A 331 4.05 -11.87 19.60
CA THR A 331 3.44 -12.93 18.78
C THR A 331 3.24 -14.26 19.50
N ASP A 332 3.83 -14.44 20.68
CA ASP A 332 3.57 -15.56 21.58
C ASP A 332 2.39 -15.32 22.55
N GLY A 333 1.68 -14.18 22.41
CA GLY A 333 0.58 -13.78 23.31
C GLY A 333 1.01 -13.08 24.59
N SER A 334 2.31 -12.96 24.84
CA SER A 334 2.85 -12.34 26.06
C SER A 334 2.89 -10.80 25.97
N LYS A 335 3.13 -10.13 27.10
CA LYS A 335 3.35 -8.68 27.23
C LYS A 335 2.23 -7.81 26.64
N VAL A 336 0.97 -8.18 26.89
CA VAL A 336 -0.19 -7.40 26.47
C VAL A 336 -0.17 -6.02 27.14
N LYS A 337 -0.18 -4.96 26.32
CA LYS A 337 -0.14 -3.55 26.76
C LYS A 337 -1.17 -2.75 26.01
N ARG A 338 -2.00 -1.96 26.74
CA ARG A 338 -2.90 -0.96 26.15
C ARG A 338 -2.11 0.19 25.54
N ILE A 339 -2.52 0.66 24.37
CA ILE A 339 -1.90 1.79 23.65
C ILE A 339 -2.86 2.93 23.34
N SER A 340 -4.19 2.74 23.39
CA SER A 340 -5.17 3.82 23.21
C SER A 340 -5.78 4.24 24.54
N PHE A 341 -5.88 5.57 24.78
CA PHE A 341 -6.32 6.15 26.05
C PHE A 341 -7.35 7.26 25.87
N GLY A 342 -7.65 7.67 24.62
CA GLY A 342 -8.63 8.70 24.33
C GLY A 342 -10.07 8.27 24.60
N ASP A 343 -10.99 9.22 24.55
CA ASP A 343 -12.41 8.98 24.67
C ASP A 343 -12.94 8.17 23.48
N GLY A 344 -14.01 7.40 23.73
CA GLY A 344 -14.67 6.58 22.71
C GLY A 344 -14.20 5.14 22.69
N ARG A 345 -14.53 4.46 21.60
CA ARG A 345 -14.17 3.06 21.32
C ARG A 345 -13.20 3.03 20.16
N TYR A 346 -12.23 2.12 20.20
CA TYR A 346 -11.27 1.89 19.15
C TYR A 346 -11.41 0.48 18.60
N ALA A 347 -11.38 0.33 17.28
CA ALA A 347 -11.58 -0.94 16.60
C ALA A 347 -10.71 -1.07 15.35
N THR A 348 -10.70 -2.25 14.75
CA THR A 348 -10.08 -2.58 13.46
C THR A 348 -8.67 -2.02 13.26
N PRO A 349 -7.74 -2.22 14.22
CA PRO A 349 -6.38 -1.70 14.07
C PRO A 349 -5.64 -2.41 12.94
N VAL A 350 -4.83 -1.64 12.20
CA VAL A 350 -3.97 -2.17 11.14
C VAL A 350 -2.60 -1.54 11.22
N TRP A 351 -1.58 -2.38 11.39
CA TRP A 351 -0.20 -1.91 11.44
C TRP A 351 0.26 -1.40 10.08
N SER A 352 0.93 -0.24 10.06
CA SER A 352 1.52 0.31 8.85
C SER A 352 2.64 -0.61 8.32
N PRO A 353 2.79 -0.78 6.99
CA PRO A 353 3.93 -1.48 6.40
C PRO A 353 5.29 -0.90 6.81
N ARG A 354 5.34 0.37 7.20
CA ARG A 354 6.57 1.02 7.72
C ARG A 354 6.92 0.62 9.14
N GLY A 355 5.97 0.03 9.90
CA GLY A 355 6.18 -0.41 11.27
C GLY A 355 6.11 0.67 12.34
N ASP A 356 5.90 1.91 11.97
CA ASP A 356 5.97 3.10 12.84
C ASP A 356 4.62 3.56 13.39
N ILE A 357 3.51 3.26 12.68
CA ILE A 357 2.16 3.77 12.96
C ILE A 357 1.13 2.64 12.90
N ILE A 358 0.01 2.85 13.58
CA ILE A 358 -1.17 1.99 13.57
C ILE A 358 -2.36 2.82 13.10
N ALA A 359 -3.05 2.38 12.03
CA ALA A 359 -4.35 2.92 11.65
C ALA A 359 -5.46 2.22 12.43
N PHE A 360 -6.56 2.92 12.68
CA PHE A 360 -7.70 2.37 13.44
C PHE A 360 -9.01 3.06 13.07
N THR A 361 -10.10 2.43 13.43
CA THR A 361 -11.44 3.05 13.51
C THR A 361 -11.69 3.54 14.93
N LYS A 362 -12.18 4.78 15.09
CA LYS A 362 -12.61 5.34 16.38
C LYS A 362 -14.08 5.71 16.32
N MET A 363 -14.81 5.39 17.36
CA MET A 363 -16.21 5.78 17.55
C MET A 363 -16.31 6.70 18.76
N THR A 364 -16.71 7.95 18.55
CA THR A 364 -16.92 8.93 19.63
C THR A 364 -17.94 9.97 19.21
N GLY A 365 -18.73 10.51 20.14
CA GLY A 365 -19.71 11.53 19.84
C GLY A 365 -20.79 11.14 18.82
N GLY A 366 -21.08 9.84 18.66
CA GLY A 366 -22.04 9.34 17.66
C GLY A 366 -21.52 9.31 16.23
N ARG A 367 -20.24 9.52 16.02
CA ARG A 367 -19.56 9.49 14.73
C ARG A 367 -18.43 8.49 14.69
N PHE A 368 -18.03 8.11 13.48
CA PHE A 368 -16.92 7.24 13.19
C PHE A 368 -15.78 8.03 12.54
N TYR A 369 -14.57 7.64 12.87
CA TYR A 369 -13.36 8.25 12.37
C TYR A 369 -12.34 7.20 11.95
N ILE A 370 -11.61 7.45 10.87
CA ILE A 370 -10.34 6.78 10.60
C ILE A 370 -9.25 7.63 11.23
N GLY A 371 -8.43 7.00 12.07
CA GLY A 371 -7.32 7.66 12.74
C GLY A 371 -6.02 6.87 12.62
N VAL A 372 -4.94 7.52 13.01
CA VAL A 372 -3.60 6.93 13.13
C VAL A 372 -2.97 7.32 14.46
N MET A 373 -2.10 6.48 14.99
CA MET A 373 -1.27 6.75 16.17
C MET A 373 0.08 6.05 16.06
N ASN A 374 1.07 6.53 16.78
CA ASN A 374 2.34 5.83 16.93
C ASN A 374 2.14 4.47 17.62
N VAL A 375 3.07 3.56 17.45
CA VAL A 375 2.99 2.19 18.01
C VAL A 375 3.00 2.16 19.55
N ASP A 376 3.41 3.22 20.21
CA ASP A 376 3.35 3.40 21.66
C ASP A 376 2.03 4.05 22.15
N GLY A 377 1.16 4.47 21.22
CA GLY A 377 -0.12 5.12 21.47
C GLY A 377 -0.07 6.65 21.49
N SER A 378 1.09 7.25 21.33
CA SER A 378 1.24 8.71 21.21
C SER A 378 0.84 9.21 19.82
N GLY A 379 0.68 10.52 19.65
CA GLY A 379 0.50 11.16 18.34
C GLY A 379 -0.81 10.76 17.64
N GLU A 380 -1.89 10.49 18.40
CA GLU A 380 -3.19 10.20 17.81
C GLU A 380 -3.67 11.35 16.93
N ARG A 381 -4.07 11.04 15.69
CA ARG A 381 -4.67 11.97 14.74
C ARG A 381 -5.84 11.32 14.04
N LEU A 382 -6.92 12.08 13.83
CA LEU A 382 -8.10 11.68 13.06
C LEU A 382 -7.94 12.23 11.65
N LEU A 383 -8.05 11.36 10.65
CA LEU A 383 -7.78 11.68 9.24
C LEU A 383 -9.07 11.85 8.43
N ALA A 384 -10.11 11.10 8.78
CA ALA A 384 -11.40 11.12 8.08
C ALA A 384 -12.53 10.89 9.05
N GLU A 385 -13.74 11.38 8.70
CA GLU A 385 -14.96 11.33 9.51
C GLU A 385 -16.13 10.91 8.64
N GLY A 386 -17.14 10.25 9.24
CA GLY A 386 -18.39 9.91 8.57
C GLY A 386 -19.46 9.38 9.52
N PHE A 387 -20.63 9.09 8.96
CA PHE A 387 -21.70 8.38 9.67
C PHE A 387 -21.23 6.98 10.09
N LEU A 388 -20.66 6.24 9.14
CA LEU A 388 -19.94 4.99 9.37
C LEU A 388 -18.69 5.01 8.48
N VAL A 389 -17.49 4.94 9.07
CA VAL A 389 -16.24 4.74 8.36
C VAL A 389 -15.46 3.64 9.06
N GLU A 390 -15.02 2.63 8.30
CA GLU A 390 -14.37 1.44 8.85
C GLU A 390 -13.38 0.78 7.89
N ALA A 391 -12.75 -0.29 8.40
CA ALA A 391 -11.86 -1.20 7.69
C ALA A 391 -10.68 -0.49 6.99
N PRO A 392 -9.86 0.28 7.73
CA PRO A 392 -8.68 0.88 7.13
C PRO A 392 -7.72 -0.19 6.61
N THR A 393 -7.13 0.08 5.45
CA THR A 393 -6.03 -0.69 4.86
C THR A 393 -4.98 0.26 4.31
N TRP A 394 -3.71 -0.15 4.38
CA TRP A 394 -2.58 0.67 3.93
C TRP A 394 -2.20 0.36 2.49
N ALA A 395 -1.86 1.39 1.73
CA ALA A 395 -1.01 1.23 0.56
C ALA A 395 0.36 0.66 0.99
N PRO A 396 1.05 -0.13 0.14
CA PRO A 396 2.28 -0.82 0.53
C PRO A 396 3.42 0.11 0.98
N ASN A 397 3.41 1.37 0.53
CA ASN A 397 4.37 2.37 0.98
C ASN A 397 4.04 3.01 2.36
N GLY A 398 2.90 2.65 2.97
CA GLY A 398 2.48 3.15 4.28
C GLY A 398 2.19 4.65 4.34
N ARG A 399 1.86 5.28 3.19
CA ARG A 399 1.52 6.69 3.10
C ARG A 399 0.03 6.94 2.93
N VAL A 400 -0.64 6.10 2.16
CA VAL A 400 -2.06 6.25 1.85
C VAL A 400 -2.87 5.18 2.57
N LEU A 401 -3.99 5.59 3.14
CA LEU A 401 -5.00 4.71 3.70
C LEU A 401 -6.20 4.62 2.77
N MET A 402 -6.76 3.42 2.63
CA MET A 402 -8.08 3.20 2.05
C MET A 402 -9.02 2.64 3.11
N TYR A 403 -10.29 3.00 3.02
CA TYR A 403 -11.36 2.58 3.94
C TYR A 403 -12.70 2.73 3.23
N PHE A 404 -13.78 2.27 3.82
CA PHE A 404 -15.11 2.54 3.28
C PHE A 404 -15.87 3.55 4.13
N LYS A 405 -16.76 4.31 3.48
CA LYS A 405 -17.78 5.13 4.11
C LYS A 405 -19.16 4.59 3.72
N GLN A 406 -20.06 4.59 4.68
CA GLN A 406 -21.48 4.37 4.46
C GLN A 406 -22.24 5.62 4.84
N GLU A 407 -23.13 6.06 3.96
CA GLU A 407 -24.05 7.15 4.23
C GLU A 407 -25.25 6.67 5.07
N PRO A 408 -25.93 7.56 5.81
CA PRO A 408 -27.14 7.21 6.54
C PRO A 408 -28.23 6.67 5.61
N PHE A 409 -29.06 5.78 6.14
CA PHE A 409 -30.31 5.41 5.47
C PHE A 409 -31.36 6.49 5.69
N GLU A 410 -32.13 6.79 4.65
CA GLU A 410 -33.28 7.64 4.72
C GLU A 410 -34.45 6.88 5.38
N ASN A 411 -35.48 7.63 5.84
CA ASN A 411 -36.66 7.06 6.54
C ASN A 411 -37.46 6.10 5.65
N ASP A 412 -37.41 6.24 4.34
CA ASP A 412 -38.08 5.41 3.35
C ASP A 412 -37.25 4.15 2.96
N GLY A 413 -36.09 3.96 3.59
CA GLY A 413 -35.19 2.83 3.33
C GLY A 413 -34.29 3.03 2.11
N THR A 414 -34.28 4.21 1.49
CA THR A 414 -33.29 4.62 0.49
C THR A 414 -32.00 5.11 1.17
N GLY A 415 -30.97 5.46 0.40
CA GLY A 415 -29.67 5.84 0.97
C GLY A 415 -28.86 4.64 1.44
N GLY A 416 -27.96 4.86 2.39
CA GLY A 416 -27.06 3.82 2.92
C GLY A 416 -26.00 3.38 1.92
N GLU A 417 -25.75 4.18 0.87
CA GLU A 417 -24.69 3.92 -0.11
C GLU A 417 -23.35 3.73 0.60
N THR A 418 -22.60 2.75 0.13
CA THR A 418 -21.28 2.41 0.66
C THR A 418 -20.24 2.58 -0.43
N ALA A 419 -19.20 3.35 -0.16
CA ALA A 419 -18.16 3.62 -1.15
C ALA A 419 -16.75 3.56 -0.52
N LEU A 420 -15.76 3.23 -1.35
CA LEU A 420 -14.35 3.27 -0.96
C LEU A 420 -13.82 4.69 -1.04
N TYR A 421 -13.01 5.04 -0.06
CA TYR A 421 -12.29 6.31 0.02
C TYR A 421 -10.82 6.06 0.32
N ARG A 422 -9.97 6.95 -0.13
CA ARG A 422 -8.56 6.98 0.27
C ARG A 422 -8.18 8.35 0.79
N VAL A 423 -7.22 8.40 1.70
CA VAL A 423 -6.70 9.62 2.32
C VAL A 423 -5.20 9.50 2.52
N ASP A 424 -4.46 10.59 2.32
CA ASP A 424 -3.04 10.66 2.68
C ASP A 424 -2.88 10.66 4.21
N ILE A 425 -1.76 10.13 4.70
CA ILE A 425 -1.45 10.08 6.14
C ILE A 425 -1.47 11.45 6.82
N THR A 426 -1.37 12.53 6.06
CA THR A 426 -1.51 13.90 6.55
C THR A 426 -2.96 14.30 6.84
N GLY A 427 -3.94 13.50 6.43
CA GLY A 427 -5.37 13.80 6.51
C GLY A 427 -5.90 14.62 5.32
N PHE A 428 -5.03 14.97 4.37
CA PHE A 428 -5.40 15.67 3.13
C PHE A 428 -5.63 14.69 1.99
N ASN A 429 -6.12 15.23 0.86
CA ASN A 429 -6.35 14.49 -0.38
C ASN A 429 -7.30 13.29 -0.20
N GLU A 430 -8.35 13.46 0.64
CA GLU A 430 -9.42 12.47 0.71
C GLU A 430 -10.16 12.41 -0.62
N ARG A 431 -10.30 11.20 -1.19
CA ARG A 431 -10.95 10.99 -2.48
C ARG A 431 -11.78 9.71 -2.49
N ARG A 432 -12.94 9.75 -3.13
CA ARG A 432 -13.72 8.55 -3.44
C ARG A 432 -12.98 7.75 -4.53
N VAL A 433 -12.95 6.44 -4.36
CA VAL A 433 -12.48 5.47 -5.36
C VAL A 433 -13.70 5.00 -6.14
N ILE A 434 -13.61 5.06 -7.47
CA ILE A 434 -14.74 4.70 -8.34
C ILE A 434 -14.87 3.17 -8.38
N THR A 435 -16.06 2.67 -8.04
CA THR A 435 -16.43 1.26 -8.11
C THR A 435 -17.76 1.12 -8.87
N PRO A 436 -17.99 0.00 -9.59
CA PRO A 436 -19.23 -0.20 -10.37
C PRO A 436 -20.50 -0.31 -9.53
N SER A 437 -20.38 -0.63 -8.25
CA SER A 437 -21.48 -0.77 -7.27
C SER A 437 -21.01 -0.29 -5.91
N ASP A 438 -21.89 -0.36 -4.90
CA ASP A 438 -21.50 -0.16 -3.52
C ASP A 438 -20.32 -1.07 -3.15
N ALA A 439 -19.44 -0.59 -2.25
CA ALA A 439 -18.20 -1.26 -1.93
C ALA A 439 -17.81 -1.10 -0.46
N SER A 440 -17.43 -2.20 0.19
CA SER A 440 -16.97 -2.23 1.57
C SER A 440 -15.73 -3.13 1.75
N ASP A 441 -15.16 -3.17 2.94
CA ASP A 441 -14.06 -4.04 3.37
C ASP A 441 -12.85 -4.08 2.40
N PRO A 442 -12.26 -2.94 2.01
CA PRO A 442 -11.13 -2.95 1.09
C PRO A 442 -9.88 -3.59 1.71
N ALA A 443 -9.08 -4.20 0.87
CA ALA A 443 -7.71 -4.56 1.20
C ALA A 443 -6.79 -4.22 0.02
N TRP A 444 -5.66 -3.60 0.34
CA TRP A 444 -4.65 -3.19 -0.63
C TRP A 444 -3.63 -4.31 -0.82
N SER A 445 -3.24 -4.59 -2.07
CA SER A 445 -2.23 -5.59 -2.38
C SER A 445 -0.82 -5.09 -2.09
N PRO A 446 0.17 -5.99 -1.95
CA PRO A 446 1.57 -5.64 -2.20
C PRO A 446 1.75 -5.08 -3.63
N VAL A 447 2.91 -4.46 -3.91
CA VAL A 447 3.33 -4.08 -5.27
C VAL A 447 3.52 -5.35 -6.11
N ARG A 448 3.11 -5.33 -7.40
CA ARG A 448 3.18 -6.48 -8.34
C ARG A 448 4.50 -6.59 -9.05
#